data_73510e5165d0bd98211b5469e9ed6efd
#
_entry.id   73510e5165d0bd98211b5469e9ed6efd
#
_cell.length_a   1.000
_cell.length_b   1.000
_cell.length_c   1.000
_cell.angle_alpha   90.00
_cell.angle_beta   90.00
_cell.angle_gamma   90.00
#
_symmetry.space_group_name_H-M   'P 1'
#
loop_
_entity.id
_entity.type
_entity.pdbx_description
1 polymer ?
#
loop_
_entity_poly.entity_id
_entity_poly.type
_entity_poly.pdbx_seq_one_letter_code
_entity_poly.pdbx_strand_id
1 'polypeptide(L)'
;MTAIVHGATTSAAGEGLAGEDVVPSPSPARSVTPPAALWLDGATFSFLFDSAGLLVPLDPVDHRVAMLLLVPRGAVAGVPALGSTLRQIRKIDKRTQRTVENAVAVALDALTAAPAAIRVERVEVQTRRSPTSGYAVAVSYVNLRTASQRARTVTV
;
A
#
# COMPACT_ATOMS: atom_id res chain seq x y z
N MET A 1 50.40 49.43 -66.00
CA MET A 1 51.30 48.27 -65.69
C MET A 1 50.54 47.33 -64.77
N THR A 2 49.90 46.40 -65.38
CA THR A 2 50.25 44.99 -65.52
C THR A 2 50.52 44.28 -64.19
N ALA A 3 49.69 43.47 -63.75
CA ALA A 3 49.85 42.01 -63.72
C ALA A 3 48.63 41.33 -63.09
N ILE A 4 48.11 40.46 -63.87
CA ILE A 4 47.16 39.42 -63.60
C ILE A 4 47.86 38.23 -62.92
N VAL A 5 47.31 37.62 -61.85
CA VAL A 5 47.61 36.21 -61.57
C VAL A 5 46.31 35.54 -61.16
N HIS A 6 45.98 34.53 -61.93
CA HIS A 6 45.00 33.51 -61.74
C HIS A 6 45.37 32.58 -60.54
N GLY A 7 44.39 32.09 -59.85
CA GLY A 7 44.57 31.02 -58.91
C GLY A 7 43.23 30.39 -58.59
N ALA A 8 42.84 29.48 -59.42
CA ALA A 8 42.31 28.14 -59.24
C ALA A 8 41.32 27.90 -58.12
N THR A 9 40.08 27.66 -58.56
CA THR A 9 39.03 26.84 -57.99
C THR A 9 39.50 25.58 -57.31
N THR A 10 38.98 25.33 -56.10
CA THR A 10 38.76 23.98 -55.64
C THR A 10 37.44 23.94 -54.88
N SER A 11 36.45 23.41 -55.58
CA SER A 11 35.17 22.95 -55.01
C SER A 11 35.46 21.79 -54.08
N ALA A 12 35.13 21.94 -52.83
CA ALA A 12 34.95 20.81 -51.92
C ALA A 12 33.50 20.89 -51.41
N ALA A 13 32.69 20.11 -52.04
CA ALA A 13 31.35 19.76 -51.52
C ALA A 13 31.56 19.03 -50.21
N GLY A 14 31.41 19.73 -49.13
CA GLY A 14 31.22 19.13 -47.81
C GLY A 14 29.74 18.78 -47.64
N GLU A 15 29.40 17.54 -47.90
CA GLU A 15 28.15 16.98 -47.49
C GLU A 15 28.01 17.12 -45.96
N GLY A 16 27.25 18.12 -45.56
CA GLY A 16 26.80 18.26 -44.19
C GLY A 16 25.88 17.09 -43.89
N LEU A 17 26.41 16.09 -43.20
CA LEU A 17 25.63 15.11 -42.49
C LEU A 17 24.77 15.88 -41.50
N ALA A 18 23.51 16.09 -41.84
CA ALA A 18 22.45 16.44 -40.92
C ALA A 18 22.42 15.32 -39.88
N GLY A 19 23.09 15.56 -38.77
CA GLY A 19 22.86 14.75 -37.58
C GLY A 19 21.40 14.92 -37.20
N GLU A 20 20.57 13.93 -37.57
CA GLU A 20 19.29 13.78 -36.94
C GLU A 20 19.59 13.63 -35.44
N ASP A 21 19.28 14.69 -34.69
CA ASP A 21 19.10 14.59 -33.26
C ASP A 21 17.99 13.57 -33.01
N VAL A 22 18.39 12.32 -32.90
CA VAL A 22 17.54 11.26 -32.39
C VAL A 22 17.26 11.61 -30.95
N VAL A 23 16.22 12.41 -30.74
CA VAL A 23 15.61 12.63 -29.41
C VAL A 23 15.30 11.22 -28.90
N PRO A 24 15.97 10.73 -27.83
CA PRO A 24 15.67 9.43 -27.31
C PRO A 24 14.19 9.44 -26.92
N SER A 25 13.38 8.63 -27.59
CA SER A 25 12.00 8.39 -27.20
C SER A 25 11.99 8.12 -25.70
N PRO A 26 11.15 8.82 -24.91
CA PRO A 26 11.04 8.54 -23.49
C PRO A 26 10.70 7.06 -23.37
N SER A 27 11.64 6.31 -22.79
CA SER A 27 11.38 4.91 -22.44
C SER A 27 10.02 4.85 -21.75
N PRO A 28 9.12 3.96 -22.16
CA PRO A 28 7.84 3.83 -21.49
C PRO A 28 8.12 3.67 -20.01
N ALA A 29 7.58 4.60 -19.22
CA ALA A 29 7.73 4.59 -17.78
C ALA A 29 7.43 3.16 -17.32
N ARG A 30 8.44 2.45 -16.83
CA ARG A 30 8.26 1.12 -16.28
C ARG A 30 7.17 1.27 -15.24
N SER A 31 6.03 0.70 -15.51
CA SER A 31 4.95 0.55 -14.55
C SER A 31 5.56 -0.17 -13.34
N VAL A 32 5.99 0.61 -12.36
CA VAL A 32 6.50 0.06 -11.09
C VAL A 32 5.27 -0.48 -10.39
N THR A 33 4.94 -1.73 -10.68
CA THR A 33 3.95 -2.45 -9.89
C THR A 33 4.48 -2.44 -8.46
N PRO A 34 3.79 -1.82 -7.52
CA PRO A 34 4.24 -1.82 -6.13
C PRO A 34 4.40 -3.28 -5.69
N PRO A 35 5.45 -3.60 -4.91
CA PRO A 35 5.68 -4.96 -4.46
C PRO A 35 4.41 -5.48 -3.79
N ALA A 36 3.93 -6.64 -4.24
CA ALA A 36 2.82 -7.31 -3.60
C ALA A 36 3.23 -7.70 -2.18
N ALA A 37 2.43 -7.33 -1.19
CA ALA A 37 2.66 -7.77 0.18
C ALA A 37 2.21 -9.23 0.32
N LEU A 38 2.99 -10.03 1.03
CA LEU A 38 2.62 -11.39 1.38
C LEU A 38 1.53 -11.36 2.46
N TRP A 39 0.54 -12.21 2.30
CA TRP A 39 -0.56 -12.29 3.26
C TRP A 39 -0.25 -13.24 4.42
N LEU A 40 -0.47 -12.76 5.63
CA LEU A 40 -0.54 -13.56 6.84
C LEU A 40 -2.01 -13.71 7.24
N ASP A 41 -2.49 -14.93 7.41
CA ASP A 41 -3.77 -15.18 8.06
C ASP A 41 -3.74 -14.64 9.49
N GLY A 42 -4.64 -13.70 9.78
CA GLY A 42 -4.70 -13.04 11.07
C GLY A 42 -5.07 -13.95 12.24
N ALA A 43 -5.68 -15.10 11.99
CA ALA A 43 -6.05 -16.05 13.02
C ALA A 43 -4.90 -17.02 13.33
N THR A 44 -4.16 -17.44 12.31
CA THR A 44 -3.13 -18.48 12.43
C THR A 44 -1.70 -17.94 12.32
N PHE A 45 -1.52 -16.68 11.92
CA PHE A 45 -0.23 -16.08 11.56
C PHE A 45 0.55 -16.87 10.49
N SER A 46 -0.19 -17.63 9.68
CA SER A 46 0.36 -18.43 8.60
C SER A 46 0.25 -17.67 7.27
N PHE A 47 1.18 -17.93 6.36
CA PHE A 47 1.07 -17.43 5.00
C PHE A 47 -0.08 -18.11 4.27
N LEU A 48 -0.87 -17.35 3.52
CA LEU A 48 -1.89 -17.91 2.65
C LEU A 48 -1.25 -18.38 1.34
N PHE A 49 -1.57 -19.63 0.98
CA PHE A 49 -1.20 -20.23 -0.28
C PHE A 49 -2.45 -20.45 -1.12
N ASP A 50 -2.32 -20.31 -2.43
CA ASP A 50 -3.37 -20.68 -3.36
C ASP A 50 -3.45 -22.22 -3.56
N SER A 51 -4.37 -22.66 -4.40
CA SER A 51 -4.55 -24.09 -4.72
C SER A 51 -3.32 -24.71 -5.42
N ALA A 52 -2.42 -23.92 -5.98
CA ALA A 52 -1.16 -24.34 -6.59
C ALA A 52 0.01 -24.34 -5.60
N GLY A 53 -0.21 -23.97 -4.33
CA GLY A 53 0.82 -23.85 -3.32
C GLY A 53 1.68 -22.60 -3.43
N LEU A 54 1.24 -21.62 -4.22
CA LEU A 54 1.94 -20.34 -4.33
C LEU A 54 1.42 -19.35 -3.29
N LEU A 55 2.31 -18.49 -2.80
CA LEU A 55 1.96 -17.41 -1.88
C LEU A 55 0.96 -16.44 -2.53
N VAL A 56 -0.15 -16.20 -1.87
CA VAL A 56 -1.17 -15.25 -2.33
C VAL A 56 -0.68 -13.83 -2.11
N PRO A 57 -0.46 -13.04 -3.18
CA PRO A 57 -0.11 -11.63 -3.04
C PRO A 57 -1.33 -10.84 -2.56
N LEU A 58 -1.14 -9.96 -1.61
CA LEU A 58 -2.17 -9.03 -1.15
C LEU A 58 -1.84 -7.62 -1.58
N ASP A 59 -2.86 -6.77 -1.74
CA ASP A 59 -2.65 -5.35 -1.90
C ASP A 59 -1.91 -4.78 -0.68
N PRO A 60 -0.83 -3.99 -0.87
CA PRO A 60 -0.04 -3.44 0.23
C PRO A 60 -0.86 -2.63 1.25
N VAL A 61 -1.93 -1.97 0.81
CA VAL A 61 -2.83 -1.21 1.69
C VAL A 61 -3.62 -2.16 2.58
N ASP A 62 -4.18 -3.23 1.99
CA ASP A 62 -4.94 -4.24 2.74
C ASP A 62 -4.07 -4.99 3.75
N HIS A 63 -2.82 -5.27 3.37
CA HIS A 63 -1.83 -5.84 4.29
C HIS A 63 -1.55 -4.89 5.46
N ARG A 64 -1.35 -3.60 5.17
CA ARG A 64 -1.07 -2.61 6.21
C ARG A 64 -2.25 -2.42 7.17
N VAL A 65 -3.49 -2.44 6.66
CA VAL A 65 -4.70 -2.44 7.51
C VAL A 65 -4.69 -3.63 8.47
N ALA A 66 -4.45 -4.85 7.96
CA ALA A 66 -4.39 -6.04 8.78
C ALA A 66 -3.31 -5.94 9.86
N MET A 67 -2.11 -5.53 9.51
CA MET A 67 -0.99 -5.36 10.46
C MET A 67 -1.31 -4.34 11.54
N LEU A 68 -1.89 -3.18 11.18
CA LEU A 68 -2.25 -2.14 12.14
C LEU A 68 -3.33 -2.59 13.13
N LEU A 69 -4.24 -3.46 12.71
CA LEU A 69 -5.29 -3.99 13.58
C LEU A 69 -4.80 -5.15 14.46
N LEU A 70 -3.93 -6.02 13.94
CA LEU A 70 -3.46 -7.23 14.61
C LEU A 70 -2.32 -6.99 15.59
N VAL A 71 -1.39 -6.10 15.25
CA VAL A 71 -0.23 -5.81 16.08
C VAL A 71 -0.64 -5.01 17.32
N PRO A 72 -0.31 -5.44 18.53
CA PRO A 72 -0.55 -4.63 19.71
C PRO A 72 0.26 -3.33 19.67
N ARG A 73 -0.37 -2.23 20.03
CA ARG A 73 0.33 -0.94 20.11
C ARG A 73 1.50 -1.01 21.09
N GLY A 74 2.66 -0.54 20.65
CA GLY A 74 3.90 -0.60 21.43
C GLY A 74 4.69 -1.89 21.31
N ALA A 75 4.20 -2.90 20.57
CA ALA A 75 4.92 -4.17 20.40
C ALA A 75 6.12 -4.08 19.43
N VAL A 76 6.16 -3.05 18.58
CA VAL A 76 7.24 -2.89 17.60
C VAL A 76 8.29 -1.94 18.15
N ALA A 77 9.51 -2.43 18.33
CA ALA A 77 10.64 -1.62 18.78
C ALA A 77 10.91 -0.49 17.77
N GLY A 78 11.13 0.72 18.27
CA GLY A 78 11.38 1.91 17.44
C GLY A 78 10.13 2.59 16.86
N VAL A 79 8.95 1.94 16.89
CA VAL A 79 7.69 2.53 16.41
C VAL A 79 6.56 2.28 17.42
N PRO A 80 6.59 2.91 18.59
CA PRO A 80 5.62 2.62 19.67
C PRO A 80 4.19 3.03 19.34
N ALA A 81 4.00 3.91 18.37
CA ALA A 81 2.67 4.33 17.91
C ALA A 81 2.00 3.32 16.96
N LEU A 82 2.77 2.36 16.41
CA LEU A 82 2.24 1.36 15.48
C LEU A 82 1.35 0.34 16.21
N GLY A 83 0.24 0.01 15.55
CA GLY A 83 -0.67 -1.04 16.00
C GLY A 83 -1.90 -0.53 16.74
N SER A 84 -2.70 -1.45 17.25
CA SER A 84 -3.98 -1.19 17.90
C SER A 84 -3.99 -1.49 19.39
N THR A 85 -4.92 -0.87 20.10
CA THR A 85 -5.21 -1.18 21.51
C THR A 85 -6.35 -2.20 21.67
N LEU A 86 -6.80 -2.83 20.59
CA LEU A 86 -7.92 -3.78 20.61
C LEU A 86 -7.73 -4.88 21.64
N ARG A 87 -6.54 -5.47 21.73
CA ARG A 87 -6.21 -6.54 22.69
C ARG A 87 -6.22 -6.10 24.16
N GLN A 88 -6.26 -4.79 24.44
CA GLN A 88 -6.34 -4.27 25.80
C GLN A 88 -7.79 -4.17 26.28
N ILE A 89 -8.76 -4.27 25.39
CA ILE A 89 -10.20 -4.20 25.71
C ILE A 89 -10.67 -5.57 26.20
N ARG A 90 -10.65 -5.78 27.52
CA ARG A 90 -10.97 -7.09 28.13
C ARG A 90 -12.43 -7.23 28.56
N LYS A 91 -13.16 -6.12 28.71
CA LYS A 91 -14.56 -6.16 29.16
C LYS A 91 -15.47 -5.76 28.03
N ILE A 92 -16.49 -6.57 27.79
CA ILE A 92 -17.55 -6.28 26.82
C ILE A 92 -18.76 -5.74 27.58
N ASP A 93 -19.01 -4.47 27.40
CA ASP A 93 -20.16 -3.75 27.99
C ASP A 93 -20.88 -2.92 26.92
N LYS A 94 -21.89 -2.16 27.29
CA LYS A 94 -22.64 -1.28 26.39
C LYS A 94 -21.77 -0.20 25.71
N ARG A 95 -20.58 0.10 26.25
CA ARG A 95 -19.66 1.11 25.71
C ARG A 95 -18.58 0.50 24.81
N THR A 96 -18.49 -0.83 24.77
CA THR A 96 -17.44 -1.55 24.05
C THR A 96 -17.42 -1.20 22.57
N GLN A 97 -18.59 -1.08 21.93
CA GLN A 97 -18.67 -0.70 20.52
C GLN A 97 -17.94 0.61 20.24
N ARG A 98 -18.22 1.66 21.00
CA ARG A 98 -17.58 2.97 20.84
C ARG A 98 -16.09 2.95 21.18
N THR A 99 -15.70 2.16 22.17
CA THR A 99 -14.29 1.99 22.55
C THR A 99 -13.51 1.30 21.42
N VAL A 100 -14.10 0.27 20.81
CA VAL A 100 -13.52 -0.43 19.65
C VAL A 100 -13.44 0.48 18.43
N GLU A 101 -14.49 1.24 18.13
CA GLU A 101 -14.49 2.22 17.03
C GLU A 101 -13.34 3.23 17.19
N ASN A 102 -13.16 3.78 18.39
CA ASN A 102 -12.05 4.69 18.67
C ASN A 102 -10.68 4.00 18.53
N ALA A 103 -10.54 2.77 19.02
CA ALA A 103 -9.30 2.01 18.89
C ALA A 103 -8.93 1.73 17.43
N VAL A 104 -9.92 1.39 16.61
CA VAL A 104 -9.76 1.19 15.17
C VAL A 104 -9.42 2.50 14.47
N ALA A 105 -10.13 3.60 14.78
CA ALA A 105 -9.87 4.90 14.20
C ALA A 105 -8.42 5.36 14.47
N VAL A 106 -7.97 5.24 15.72
CA VAL A 106 -6.58 5.60 16.10
C VAL A 106 -5.55 4.70 15.41
N ALA A 107 -5.83 3.39 15.28
CA ALA A 107 -4.92 2.46 14.62
C ALA A 107 -4.78 2.75 13.12
N LEU A 108 -5.87 3.14 12.46
CA LEU A 108 -5.93 3.38 11.02
C LEU A 108 -5.73 4.84 10.63
N ASP A 109 -5.48 5.75 11.58
CA ASP A 109 -5.34 7.18 11.35
C ASP A 109 -4.37 7.51 10.23
N ALA A 110 -3.19 6.89 10.21
CA ALA A 110 -2.19 7.09 9.17
C ALA A 110 -2.62 6.66 7.75
N LEU A 111 -3.68 5.84 7.63
CA LEU A 111 -4.22 5.41 6.34
C LEU A 111 -5.48 6.19 5.94
N THR A 112 -6.14 6.82 6.89
CA THR A 112 -7.34 7.64 6.67
C THR A 112 -7.03 9.13 6.54
N ALA A 113 -5.86 9.57 7.03
CA ALA A 113 -5.37 10.94 6.85
C ALA A 113 -5.01 11.22 5.38
N ALA A 114 -4.98 12.48 5.01
CA ALA A 114 -4.67 12.89 3.63
C ALA A 114 -3.17 12.72 3.29
N PRO A 115 -2.80 12.15 2.12
CA PRO A 115 -3.70 11.54 1.13
C PRO A 115 -4.22 10.18 1.60
N ALA A 116 -5.54 10.06 1.76
CA ALA A 116 -6.15 8.86 2.31
C ALA A 116 -5.95 7.64 1.39
N ALA A 117 -5.50 6.53 1.97
CA ALA A 117 -5.38 5.25 1.27
C ALA A 117 -6.64 4.40 1.43
N ILE A 118 -7.37 4.60 2.53
CA ILE A 118 -8.62 3.89 2.83
C ILE A 118 -9.68 4.85 3.35
N ARG A 119 -10.94 4.41 3.26
CA ARG A 119 -12.08 4.99 3.94
C ARG A 119 -12.76 3.89 4.77
N VAL A 120 -12.79 4.04 6.08
CA VAL A 120 -13.51 3.12 6.97
C VAL A 120 -15.01 3.41 6.85
N GLU A 121 -15.80 2.36 6.60
CA GLU A 121 -17.26 2.47 6.45
C GLU A 121 -18.00 1.98 7.70
N ARG A 122 -17.53 0.86 8.26
CA ARG A 122 -18.23 0.21 9.38
C ARG A 122 -17.26 -0.53 10.28
N VAL A 123 -17.50 -0.46 11.57
CA VAL A 123 -16.82 -1.24 12.60
C VAL A 123 -17.89 -1.95 13.43
N GLU A 124 -17.80 -3.26 13.54
CA GLU A 124 -18.75 -4.07 14.31
C GLU A 124 -18.03 -4.95 15.31
N VAL A 125 -18.56 -5.01 16.50
CA VAL A 125 -18.13 -5.95 17.54
C VAL A 125 -19.04 -7.17 17.51
N GLN A 126 -18.43 -8.31 17.24
CA GLN A 126 -19.12 -9.61 17.24
C GLN A 126 -18.74 -10.36 18.51
N THR A 127 -19.70 -10.53 19.40
CA THR A 127 -19.50 -11.33 20.59
C THR A 127 -19.60 -12.82 20.24
N ARG A 128 -18.55 -13.58 20.49
CA ARG A 128 -18.60 -15.04 20.36
C ARG A 128 -19.35 -15.64 21.56
N ARG A 129 -20.23 -16.59 21.29
CA ARG A 129 -21.03 -17.28 22.34
C ARG A 129 -20.22 -18.20 23.27
N SER A 130 -18.94 -18.37 23.06
CA SER A 130 -18.10 -19.23 23.90
C SER A 130 -17.51 -18.45 25.08
N PRO A 131 -17.62 -18.95 26.32
CA PRO A 131 -17.16 -18.23 27.51
C PRO A 131 -15.63 -18.07 27.62
N THR A 132 -14.87 -18.79 26.79
CA THR A 132 -13.39 -18.75 26.77
C THR A 132 -12.83 -17.93 25.59
N SER A 133 -13.67 -17.50 24.70
CA SER A 133 -13.21 -16.79 23.51
C SER A 133 -13.54 -15.30 23.62
N GLY A 134 -12.54 -14.48 23.35
CA GLY A 134 -12.67 -13.04 23.21
C GLY A 134 -13.77 -12.61 22.23
N TYR A 135 -13.74 -11.40 21.81
CA TYR A 135 -14.66 -10.86 20.81
C TYR A 135 -13.97 -10.78 19.44
N ALA A 136 -14.72 -10.71 18.38
CA ALA A 136 -14.21 -10.42 17.05
C ALA A 136 -14.63 -9.01 16.65
N VAL A 137 -13.72 -8.30 15.98
CA VAL A 137 -13.98 -6.98 15.41
C VAL A 137 -13.98 -7.10 13.91
N ALA A 138 -15.11 -6.83 13.27
CA ALA A 138 -15.21 -6.73 11.82
C ALA A 138 -15.08 -5.26 11.40
N VAL A 139 -14.11 -4.97 10.55
CA VAL A 139 -13.87 -3.64 9.98
C VAL A 139 -14.10 -3.69 8.48
N SER A 140 -15.09 -2.94 8.00
CA SER A 140 -15.36 -2.75 6.58
C SER A 140 -14.78 -1.42 6.12
N TYR A 141 -14.05 -1.44 5.01
CA TYR A 141 -13.39 -0.26 4.46
C TYR A 141 -13.32 -0.33 2.94
N VAL A 142 -13.18 0.82 2.30
CA VAL A 142 -12.89 0.94 0.88
C VAL A 142 -11.40 1.23 0.72
N ASN A 143 -10.72 0.40 -0.06
CA ASN A 143 -9.36 0.68 -0.52
C ASN A 143 -9.44 1.68 -1.68
N LEU A 144 -8.99 2.91 -1.45
CA LEU A 144 -9.13 4.00 -2.41
C LEU A 144 -8.18 3.88 -3.62
N ARG A 145 -7.15 3.04 -3.52
CA ARG A 145 -6.27 2.74 -4.67
C ARG A 145 -6.93 1.86 -5.71
N THR A 146 -7.68 0.86 -5.26
CA THR A 146 -8.32 -0.15 -6.12
C THR A 146 -9.81 0.06 -6.27
N ALA A 147 -10.37 1.07 -5.58
CA ALA A 147 -11.80 1.33 -5.46
C ALA A 147 -12.61 0.09 -5.01
N SER A 148 -11.98 -0.80 -4.26
CA SER A 148 -12.59 -2.06 -3.85
C SER A 148 -13.01 -2.01 -2.38
N GLN A 149 -14.24 -2.49 -2.12
CA GLN A 149 -14.72 -2.69 -0.77
C GLN A 149 -14.10 -3.95 -0.16
N ARG A 150 -13.63 -3.85 1.07
CA ARG A 150 -12.97 -4.92 1.81
C ARG A 150 -13.54 -5.03 3.22
N ALA A 151 -13.47 -6.21 3.77
CA ALA A 151 -13.79 -6.46 5.17
C ALA A 151 -12.69 -7.29 5.82
N ARG A 152 -12.36 -6.96 7.06
CA ARG A 152 -11.39 -7.70 7.88
C ARG A 152 -11.98 -7.99 9.24
N THR A 153 -11.83 -9.23 9.66
CA THR A 153 -12.23 -9.65 11.01
C THR A 153 -10.98 -9.97 11.82
N VAL A 154 -10.86 -9.33 12.96
CA VAL A 154 -9.78 -9.54 13.91
C VAL A 154 -10.35 -10.18 15.15
N THR A 155 -9.83 -11.34 15.55
CA THR A 155 -10.18 -11.98 16.83
C THR A 155 -9.26 -11.43 17.93
N VAL A 156 -9.85 -11.00 19.03
CA VAL A 156 -9.18 -10.34 20.15
C VAL A 156 -9.34 -11.18 21.42
#